data_18bfcea454c7d15b6c14a466024fe2ce
#
_entry.id   18bfcea454c7d15b6c14a466024fe2ce
#
_cell.length_a   1.000
_cell.length_b   1.000
_cell.length_c   1.000
_cell.angle_alpha   90.00
_cell.angle_beta   90.00
_cell.angle_gamma   90.00
#
_symmetry.space_group_name_H-M   'P 1'
#
loop_
_entity.id
_entity.type
_entity.pdbx_description
1 polymer ?
#
loop_
_entity_poly.entity_id
_entity_poly.type
_entity_poly.pdbx_seq_one_letter_code
_entity_poly.pdbx_strand_id
1 'polypeptide(L)'
;MVGVCGMIPCCPFPNPFREVQQGSVGLVSRFGQFYKSVDPGLVQVNVCTESLKIVDVKIQISPIGRQSVITRDNVNVEIDSVIYFQITNPYRSAFGITDLRTALVERAQTTLRHVVGARAVQSVVTEREAIAFEIAEIVGDVADKWGVAIEGILIKDIVFSAEVQTSLSSAAQQKRLGESKVIAARAEVDSARLMRQAADILASPAAMQIRQLEALQAMAKSGNSKVIFVPMQLQSDVVGQLASGSGYGAGGSSQGEGSDAVGRVGLLGSVANM
;
A
#
# COMPACT_ATOMS: atom_id res chain seq x y z
N MET A 1 36.73 33.14 -2.03
CA MET A 1 38.09 33.75 -1.99
C MET A 1 38.36 34.34 -3.36
N VAL A 2 38.27 35.64 -3.50
CA VAL A 2 38.59 36.37 -4.74
C VAL A 2 40.11 36.26 -4.90
N GLY A 3 40.55 35.62 -5.99
CA GLY A 3 41.95 35.34 -6.19
C GLY A 3 42.80 36.61 -6.14
N VAL A 4 43.86 36.54 -5.37
CA VAL A 4 44.81 37.62 -5.09
C VAL A 4 45.44 38.23 -6.36
N CYS A 5 45.30 37.58 -7.53
CA CYS A 5 45.80 38.09 -8.82
C CYS A 5 44.93 39.20 -9.44
N GLY A 6 43.74 39.49 -8.95
CA GLY A 6 42.91 40.60 -9.43
C GLY A 6 43.38 41.98 -8.93
N MET A 7 44.38 42.02 -8.05
CA MET A 7 44.84 43.28 -7.43
C MET A 7 46.11 43.85 -8.12
N ILE A 8 46.69 43.20 -9.12
CA ILE A 8 47.83 43.75 -9.86
C ILE A 8 47.28 44.27 -11.20
N PRO A 9 47.15 45.60 -11.38
CA PRO A 9 46.52 46.17 -12.56
C PRO A 9 47.31 46.00 -13.86
N CYS A 10 48.41 45.23 -13.83
CA CYS A 10 49.33 45.06 -14.95
C CYS A 10 49.28 43.67 -15.60
N CYS A 11 48.44 42.71 -15.13
CA CYS A 11 48.32 41.40 -15.77
C CYS A 11 46.96 41.31 -16.53
N PRO A 12 46.93 41.48 -17.84
CA PRO A 12 45.72 41.36 -18.67
C PRO A 12 45.26 39.90 -18.87
N PHE A 13 45.98 38.92 -18.32
CA PHE A 13 45.69 37.52 -18.50
C PHE A 13 44.89 37.00 -17.30
N PRO A 14 43.75 36.30 -17.54
CA PRO A 14 43.03 35.60 -16.47
C PRO A 14 43.93 34.53 -15.83
N ASN A 15 43.72 34.30 -14.54
CA ASN A 15 44.49 33.37 -13.72
C ASN A 15 44.58 31.98 -14.38
N PRO A 16 45.77 31.42 -14.64
CA PRO A 16 45.93 30.11 -15.26
C PRO A 16 45.59 28.94 -14.30
N PHE A 17 45.43 29.25 -13.02
CA PHE A 17 45.06 28.23 -12.04
C PHE A 17 43.53 28.24 -11.83
N ARG A 18 42.90 27.09 -12.07
CA ARG A 18 41.49 26.85 -11.84
C ARG A 18 41.33 25.80 -10.76
N GLU A 19 40.43 26.03 -9.83
CA GLU A 19 40.08 25.07 -8.79
C GLU A 19 38.96 24.15 -9.28
N VAL A 20 39.11 22.84 -9.05
CA VAL A 20 38.07 21.82 -9.23
C VAL A 20 37.66 21.37 -7.86
N GLN A 21 36.38 21.57 -7.50
CA GLN A 21 35.85 21.22 -6.21
C GLN A 21 35.75 19.69 -6.03
N GLN A 22 35.83 19.22 -4.79
CA GLN A 22 35.62 17.81 -4.47
C GLN A 22 34.19 17.38 -4.84
N GLY A 23 34.06 16.24 -5.53
CA GLY A 23 32.80 15.74 -6.08
C GLY A 23 32.51 16.26 -7.50
N SER A 24 33.44 16.97 -8.13
CA SER A 24 33.40 17.36 -9.54
C SER A 24 34.65 16.87 -10.23
N VAL A 25 34.58 16.57 -11.51
CA VAL A 25 35.71 16.19 -12.35
C VAL A 25 35.89 17.27 -13.40
N GLY A 26 37.16 17.72 -13.57
CA GLY A 26 37.51 18.68 -14.59
C GLY A 26 37.88 17.97 -15.90
N LEU A 27 37.25 18.37 -17.01
CA LEU A 27 37.59 17.90 -18.35
C LEU A 27 38.32 19.02 -19.08
N VAL A 28 39.62 18.81 -19.38
CA VAL A 28 40.42 19.75 -20.10
C VAL A 28 40.34 19.43 -21.58
N SER A 29 39.91 20.40 -22.38
CA SER A 29 39.97 20.32 -23.85
C SER A 29 40.97 21.32 -24.40
N ARG A 30 41.80 20.88 -25.33
CA ARG A 30 42.82 21.69 -26.05
C ARG A 30 42.37 21.88 -27.49
N PHE A 31 42.18 23.10 -27.91
CA PHE A 31 41.66 23.44 -29.25
C PHE A 31 40.34 22.70 -29.61
N GLY A 32 39.49 22.47 -28.63
CA GLY A 32 38.22 21.76 -28.83
C GLY A 32 38.30 20.24 -28.74
N GLN A 33 39.50 19.66 -28.72
CA GLN A 33 39.68 18.21 -28.51
C GLN A 33 39.88 17.89 -27.03
N PHE A 34 39.25 16.79 -26.56
CA PHE A 34 39.46 16.30 -25.20
C PHE A 34 40.95 15.88 -25.04
N TYR A 35 41.61 16.41 -24.03
CA TYR A 35 43.01 16.11 -23.71
C TYR A 35 43.12 15.20 -22.48
N LYS A 36 42.56 15.58 -21.35
CA LYS A 36 42.66 14.82 -20.10
C LYS A 36 41.50 15.12 -19.16
N SER A 37 41.18 14.15 -18.31
CA SER A 37 40.35 14.35 -17.10
C SER A 37 41.28 14.70 -15.94
N VAL A 38 40.80 15.55 -15.03
CA VAL A 38 41.55 16.02 -13.87
C VAL A 38 40.72 15.84 -12.64
N ASP A 39 41.35 15.25 -11.62
CA ASP A 39 40.72 15.05 -10.30
C ASP A 39 40.57 16.37 -9.52
N PRO A 40 39.77 16.39 -8.47
CA PRO A 40 39.58 17.56 -7.63
C PRO A 40 40.90 18.13 -7.10
N GLY A 41 41.07 19.44 -7.18
CA GLY A 41 42.25 20.15 -6.75
C GLY A 41 42.58 21.37 -7.58
N LEU A 42 43.80 21.90 -7.46
CA LEU A 42 44.25 23.03 -8.22
C LEU A 42 44.83 22.56 -9.57
N VAL A 43 44.24 23.00 -10.65
CA VAL A 43 44.65 22.60 -12.02
C VAL A 43 45.21 23.80 -12.75
N GLN A 44 46.35 23.60 -13.36
CA GLN A 44 46.93 24.58 -14.27
C GLN A 44 46.37 24.38 -15.67
N VAL A 45 45.74 25.40 -16.21
CA VAL A 45 45.08 25.40 -17.53
C VAL A 45 45.61 26.58 -18.33
N ASN A 46 46.10 26.34 -19.54
CA ASN A 46 46.51 27.39 -20.42
C ASN A 46 45.31 28.14 -21.00
N VAL A 47 45.10 29.38 -20.55
CA VAL A 47 43.92 30.19 -20.87
C VAL A 47 43.76 30.43 -22.37
N CYS A 48 44.84 30.45 -23.15
CA CYS A 48 44.79 30.74 -24.59
C CYS A 48 44.44 29.50 -25.44
N THR A 49 44.75 28.26 -24.96
CA THR A 49 44.64 27.06 -25.78
C THR A 49 43.76 25.98 -25.17
N GLU A 50 43.51 26.04 -23.88
CA GLU A 50 42.79 25.03 -23.13
C GLU A 50 41.53 25.60 -22.52
N SER A 51 40.44 24.82 -22.55
CA SER A 51 39.22 25.12 -21.85
C SER A 51 38.90 24.01 -20.83
N LEU A 52 38.44 24.41 -19.65
CA LEU A 52 38.05 23.52 -18.57
C LEU A 52 36.53 23.45 -18.47
N LYS A 53 35.96 22.26 -18.64
CA LYS A 53 34.54 21.98 -18.37
C LYS A 53 34.48 21.18 -17.08
N ILE A 54 33.77 21.70 -16.07
CA ILE A 54 33.57 21.05 -14.77
C ILE A 54 32.27 20.27 -14.82
N VAL A 55 32.32 19.00 -14.44
CA VAL A 55 31.16 18.10 -14.38
C VAL A 55 31.02 17.58 -12.95
N ASP A 56 29.85 17.79 -12.36
CA ASP A 56 29.53 17.28 -11.03
C ASP A 56 29.21 15.79 -11.07
N VAL A 57 29.91 15.00 -10.25
CA VAL A 57 29.77 13.55 -10.15
C VAL A 57 28.87 13.15 -8.97
N LYS A 58 28.37 14.12 -8.22
CA LYS A 58 27.47 13.89 -7.09
C LYS A 58 26.09 13.45 -7.58
N ILE A 59 25.34 12.84 -6.70
CA ILE A 59 23.93 12.51 -6.98
C ILE A 59 23.16 13.82 -7.18
N GLN A 60 22.54 13.94 -8.34
CA GLN A 60 21.74 15.07 -8.74
C GLN A 60 20.27 14.70 -8.77
N ILE A 61 19.43 15.69 -8.47
CA ILE A 61 17.98 15.55 -8.46
C ILE A 61 17.42 16.40 -9.58
N SER A 62 16.59 15.80 -10.44
CA SER A 62 15.86 16.54 -11.45
C SER A 62 14.35 16.26 -11.37
N PRO A 63 13.52 17.29 -11.19
CA PRO A 63 12.08 17.11 -11.25
C PRO A 63 11.67 16.83 -12.69
N ILE A 64 10.81 15.81 -12.88
CA ILE A 64 10.23 15.46 -14.18
C ILE A 64 9.03 16.37 -14.50
N GLY A 65 8.44 16.99 -13.46
CA GLY A 65 7.26 17.82 -13.57
C GLY A 65 5.96 17.02 -13.73
N ARG A 66 4.85 17.72 -13.62
CA ARG A 66 3.52 17.11 -13.73
C ARG A 66 3.26 16.67 -15.16
N GLN A 67 2.84 15.41 -15.31
CA GLN A 67 2.46 14.80 -16.58
C GLN A 67 1.03 14.30 -16.48
N SER A 68 0.19 14.70 -17.43
CA SER A 68 -1.14 14.13 -17.61
C SER A 68 -1.01 12.88 -18.50
N VAL A 69 -1.48 11.76 -18.02
CA VAL A 69 -1.41 10.47 -18.70
C VAL A 69 -2.77 9.79 -18.65
N ILE A 70 -3.19 9.18 -19.75
CA ILE A 70 -4.41 8.38 -19.80
C ILE A 70 -4.01 6.93 -19.53
N THR A 71 -4.60 6.33 -18.52
CA THR A 71 -4.38 4.92 -18.16
C THR A 71 -5.17 3.99 -19.07
N ARG A 72 -4.90 2.67 -18.98
CA ARG A 72 -5.60 1.64 -19.74
C ARG A 72 -7.13 1.68 -19.53
N ASP A 73 -7.57 2.12 -18.36
CA ASP A 73 -8.99 2.24 -18.00
C ASP A 73 -9.63 3.54 -18.53
N ASN A 74 -8.94 4.26 -19.42
CA ASN A 74 -9.37 5.54 -20.00
C ASN A 74 -9.58 6.66 -18.97
N VAL A 75 -8.82 6.61 -17.89
CA VAL A 75 -8.84 7.63 -16.82
C VAL A 75 -7.65 8.55 -16.97
N ASN A 76 -7.88 9.86 -16.91
CA ASN A 76 -6.80 10.84 -16.90
C ASN A 76 -6.20 10.98 -15.49
N VAL A 77 -4.89 10.84 -15.40
CA VAL A 77 -4.10 10.88 -14.16
C VAL A 77 -3.00 11.89 -14.33
N GLU A 78 -2.82 12.77 -13.35
CA GLU A 78 -1.67 13.67 -13.27
C GLU A 78 -0.65 13.09 -12.30
N ILE A 79 0.58 12.90 -12.76
CA ILE A 79 1.67 12.30 -12.00
C ILE A 79 2.82 13.29 -11.90
N ASP A 80 3.28 13.54 -10.68
CA ASP A 80 4.51 14.28 -10.38
C ASP A 80 5.60 13.33 -9.93
N SER A 81 6.79 13.44 -10.54
CA SER A 81 7.89 12.52 -10.27
C SER A 81 9.25 13.21 -10.30
N VAL A 82 10.24 12.55 -9.70
CA VAL A 82 11.62 13.03 -9.59
C VAL A 82 12.56 11.91 -9.94
N ILE A 83 13.63 12.24 -10.66
CA ILE A 83 14.70 11.33 -11.00
C ILE A 83 15.95 11.68 -10.18
N TYR A 84 16.58 10.65 -9.62
CA TYR A 84 17.87 10.71 -8.96
C TYR A 84 18.90 10.04 -9.88
N PHE A 85 19.93 10.77 -10.23
CA PHE A 85 20.95 10.27 -11.13
C PHE A 85 22.35 10.74 -10.71
N GLN A 86 23.35 9.95 -11.08
CA GLN A 86 24.76 10.24 -10.86
C GLN A 86 25.52 10.08 -12.17
N ILE A 87 26.47 10.97 -12.43
CA ILE A 87 27.33 10.88 -13.61
C ILE A 87 28.48 9.93 -13.30
N THR A 88 28.50 8.76 -13.96
CA THR A 88 29.56 7.76 -13.82
C THR A 88 30.71 8.03 -14.78
N ASN A 89 30.38 8.43 -16.00
CA ASN A 89 31.43 8.75 -17.01
C ASN A 89 31.29 10.20 -17.45
N PRO A 90 32.08 11.11 -16.85
CA PRO A 90 32.07 12.54 -17.17
C PRO A 90 32.34 12.88 -18.63
N TYR A 91 33.21 12.09 -19.30
CA TYR A 91 33.56 12.30 -20.69
C TYR A 91 32.34 12.12 -21.62
N ARG A 92 31.62 10.99 -21.48
CA ARG A 92 30.43 10.72 -22.30
C ARG A 92 29.34 11.70 -22.02
N SER A 93 29.13 12.05 -20.76
CA SER A 93 28.14 12.99 -20.32
C SER A 93 28.36 14.42 -20.84
N ALA A 94 29.64 14.85 -20.88
CA ALA A 94 29.96 16.22 -21.26
C ALA A 94 30.09 16.46 -22.79
N PHE A 95 30.50 15.43 -23.53
CA PHE A 95 30.76 15.54 -24.98
C PHE A 95 29.76 14.73 -25.83
N GLY A 96 29.03 13.80 -25.26
CA GLY A 96 28.05 13.00 -25.97
C GLY A 96 26.68 13.67 -26.11
N ILE A 97 26.33 14.55 -25.19
CA ILE A 97 25.02 15.21 -25.14
C ILE A 97 25.20 16.70 -24.81
N THR A 98 24.41 17.54 -25.45
CA THR A 98 24.46 18.99 -25.22
C THR A 98 23.85 19.36 -23.88
N ASP A 99 22.67 18.83 -23.57
CA ASP A 99 21.97 19.05 -22.32
C ASP A 99 21.45 17.71 -21.78
N LEU A 100 22.26 17.10 -20.91
CA LEU A 100 21.97 15.81 -20.29
C LEU A 100 20.71 15.85 -19.44
N ARG A 101 20.53 16.94 -18.67
CA ARG A 101 19.41 17.06 -17.74
C ARG A 101 18.07 17.07 -18.48
N THR A 102 17.96 17.89 -19.51
CA THR A 102 16.75 17.96 -20.34
C THR A 102 16.49 16.63 -21.05
N ALA A 103 17.51 16.00 -21.62
CA ALA A 103 17.38 14.73 -22.30
C ALA A 103 16.91 13.60 -21.37
N LEU A 104 17.43 13.54 -20.13
CA LEU A 104 16.97 12.59 -19.10
C LEU A 104 15.52 12.83 -18.71
N VAL A 105 15.14 14.08 -18.49
CA VAL A 105 13.76 14.44 -18.14
C VAL A 105 12.78 14.05 -19.25
N GLU A 106 13.06 14.41 -20.49
CA GLU A 106 12.21 14.06 -21.64
C GLU A 106 12.09 12.55 -21.83
N ARG A 107 13.21 11.83 -21.66
CA ARG A 107 13.20 10.36 -21.73
C ARG A 107 12.35 9.76 -20.63
N ALA A 108 12.51 10.24 -19.40
CA ALA A 108 11.74 9.79 -18.25
C ALA A 108 10.24 10.09 -18.42
N GLN A 109 9.87 11.28 -18.90
CA GLN A 109 8.49 11.64 -19.20
C GLN A 109 7.84 10.71 -20.22
N THR A 110 8.55 10.41 -21.30
CA THR A 110 8.05 9.53 -22.35
C THR A 110 7.87 8.10 -21.84
N THR A 111 8.83 7.59 -21.07
CA THR A 111 8.77 6.24 -20.47
C THR A 111 7.67 6.15 -19.43
N LEU A 112 7.54 7.17 -18.57
CA LEU A 112 6.47 7.24 -17.56
C LEU A 112 5.10 7.19 -18.22
N ARG A 113 4.88 7.98 -19.30
CA ARG A 113 3.62 7.96 -20.05
C ARG A 113 3.35 6.58 -20.65
N HIS A 114 4.36 5.90 -21.14
CA HIS A 114 4.21 4.57 -21.72
C HIS A 114 3.84 3.51 -20.67
N VAL A 115 4.60 3.45 -19.58
CA VAL A 115 4.42 2.44 -18.52
C VAL A 115 3.08 2.64 -17.80
N VAL A 116 2.74 3.88 -17.44
CA VAL A 116 1.47 4.20 -16.76
C VAL A 116 0.28 3.99 -17.69
N GLY A 117 0.40 4.36 -18.96
CA GLY A 117 -0.66 4.16 -19.97
C GLY A 117 -0.99 2.68 -20.21
N ALA A 118 -0.06 1.77 -19.99
CA ALA A 118 -0.29 0.33 -20.12
C ALA A 118 -0.98 -0.29 -18.88
N ARG A 119 -1.06 0.43 -17.75
CA ARG A 119 -1.57 -0.09 -16.49
C ARG A 119 -2.96 0.43 -16.14
N ALA A 120 -3.68 -0.33 -15.30
CA ALA A 120 -4.94 0.10 -14.71
C ALA A 120 -4.70 1.10 -13.57
N VAL A 121 -5.64 2.03 -13.35
CA VAL A 121 -5.55 3.05 -12.29
C VAL A 121 -5.30 2.43 -10.91
N GLN A 122 -5.98 1.34 -10.61
CA GLN A 122 -5.83 0.62 -9.33
C GLN A 122 -4.38 0.17 -9.09
N SER A 123 -3.73 -0.41 -10.12
CA SER A 123 -2.33 -0.84 -10.04
C SER A 123 -1.38 0.35 -9.87
N VAL A 124 -1.65 1.46 -10.55
CA VAL A 124 -0.83 2.68 -10.45
C VAL A 124 -0.81 3.22 -9.02
N VAL A 125 -1.94 3.13 -8.30
CA VAL A 125 -2.02 3.57 -6.89
C VAL A 125 -1.36 2.59 -5.93
N THR A 126 -1.57 1.29 -6.16
CA THR A 126 -1.13 0.24 -5.22
C THR A 126 0.34 -0.12 -5.39
N GLU A 127 0.84 -0.15 -6.63
CA GLU A 127 2.15 -0.68 -7.01
C GLU A 127 3.10 0.41 -7.52
N ARG A 128 3.01 1.62 -6.93
CA ARG A 128 3.80 2.78 -7.38
C ARG A 128 5.32 2.53 -7.37
N GLU A 129 5.80 1.76 -6.39
CA GLU A 129 7.23 1.42 -6.27
C GLU A 129 7.69 0.48 -7.39
N ALA A 130 6.89 -0.52 -7.72
CA ALA A 130 7.18 -1.44 -8.82
C ALA A 130 7.21 -0.70 -10.18
N ILE A 131 6.29 0.25 -10.37
CA ILE A 131 6.26 1.09 -11.57
C ILE A 131 7.48 2.00 -11.63
N ALA A 132 7.86 2.61 -10.52
CA ALA A 132 9.04 3.47 -10.44
C ALA A 132 10.33 2.68 -10.77
N PHE A 133 10.43 1.45 -10.30
CA PHE A 133 11.55 0.55 -10.60
C PHE A 133 11.59 0.17 -12.09
N GLU A 134 10.47 -0.21 -12.68
CA GLU A 134 10.38 -0.55 -14.12
C GLU A 134 10.76 0.65 -15.00
N ILE A 135 10.31 1.86 -14.63
CA ILE A 135 10.70 3.08 -15.35
C ILE A 135 12.20 3.34 -15.20
N ALA A 136 12.75 3.16 -14.00
CA ALA A 136 14.16 3.36 -13.74
C ALA A 136 15.04 2.40 -14.55
N GLU A 137 14.62 1.14 -14.69
CA GLU A 137 15.30 0.13 -15.52
C GLU A 137 15.32 0.54 -17.00
N ILE A 138 14.15 0.86 -17.58
CA ILE A 138 14.03 1.25 -19.00
C ILE A 138 14.80 2.53 -19.31
N VAL A 139 14.79 3.51 -18.39
CA VAL A 139 15.53 4.78 -18.59
C VAL A 139 17.03 4.55 -18.35
N GLY A 140 17.39 3.67 -17.42
CA GLY A 140 18.75 3.28 -17.09
C GLY A 140 19.50 2.73 -18.29
N ASP A 141 18.91 1.82 -19.05
CA ASP A 141 19.49 1.24 -20.27
C ASP A 141 19.94 2.29 -21.29
N VAL A 142 19.23 3.41 -21.35
CA VAL A 142 19.55 4.52 -22.25
C VAL A 142 20.56 5.46 -21.61
N ALA A 143 20.40 5.74 -20.32
CA ALA A 143 21.26 6.66 -19.56
C ALA A 143 22.70 6.13 -19.44
N ASP A 144 22.90 4.82 -19.37
CA ASP A 144 24.20 4.18 -19.36
C ASP A 144 25.05 4.50 -20.62
N LYS A 145 24.39 4.61 -21.77
CA LYS A 145 25.05 5.01 -23.02
C LYS A 145 25.59 6.43 -22.94
N TRP A 146 24.96 7.26 -22.16
CA TRP A 146 25.34 8.66 -21.89
C TRP A 146 26.34 8.79 -20.73
N GLY A 147 26.66 7.67 -20.07
CA GLY A 147 27.58 7.64 -18.93
C GLY A 147 26.96 8.14 -17.63
N VAL A 148 25.65 7.91 -17.45
CA VAL A 148 24.87 8.29 -16.27
C VAL A 148 24.25 7.05 -15.68
N ALA A 149 24.43 6.84 -14.39
CA ALA A 149 23.72 5.84 -13.61
C ALA A 149 22.46 6.47 -12.98
N ILE A 150 21.33 5.79 -13.11
CA ILE A 150 20.09 6.18 -12.44
C ILE A 150 20.02 5.45 -11.11
N GLU A 151 20.00 6.22 -10.01
CA GLU A 151 19.81 5.67 -8.66
C GLU A 151 18.36 5.24 -8.42
N GLY A 152 17.43 6.01 -8.95
CA GLY A 152 16.02 5.71 -8.84
C GLY A 152 15.11 6.82 -9.37
N ILE A 153 13.87 6.45 -9.58
CA ILE A 153 12.79 7.37 -9.90
C ILE A 153 11.77 7.30 -8.76
N LEU A 154 11.33 8.45 -8.28
CA LEU A 154 10.35 8.53 -7.22
C LEU A 154 9.10 9.23 -7.72
N ILE A 155 7.97 8.57 -7.59
CA ILE A 155 6.65 9.18 -7.83
C ILE A 155 6.24 9.90 -6.56
N LYS A 156 6.13 11.23 -6.63
CA LYS A 156 5.77 12.07 -5.48
C LYS A 156 4.28 12.03 -5.20
N ASP A 157 3.51 12.40 -6.21
CA ASP A 157 2.07 12.56 -6.09
C ASP A 157 1.34 12.08 -7.33
N ILE A 158 0.12 11.57 -7.13
CA ILE A 158 -0.76 11.11 -8.18
C ILE A 158 -2.12 11.75 -7.93
N VAL A 159 -2.52 12.63 -8.82
CA VAL A 159 -3.78 13.37 -8.73
C VAL A 159 -4.78 12.78 -9.72
N PHE A 160 -5.97 12.47 -9.23
CA PHE A 160 -7.09 11.94 -10.01
C PHE A 160 -8.23 12.95 -10.06
N SER A 161 -9.09 12.84 -11.06
CA SER A 161 -10.35 13.59 -11.06
C SER A 161 -11.23 13.18 -9.87
N ALA A 162 -12.03 14.11 -9.36
CA ALA A 162 -12.89 13.87 -8.17
C ALA A 162 -13.86 12.68 -8.37
N GLU A 163 -14.38 12.48 -9.57
CA GLU A 163 -15.26 11.37 -9.89
C GLU A 163 -14.55 10.01 -9.76
N VAL A 164 -13.32 9.92 -10.24
CA VAL A 164 -12.51 8.70 -10.15
C VAL A 164 -12.12 8.43 -8.71
N GLN A 165 -11.79 9.45 -7.95
CA GLN A 165 -11.46 9.31 -6.54
C GLN A 165 -12.63 8.76 -5.73
N THR A 166 -13.84 9.25 -5.96
CA THR A 166 -15.06 8.71 -5.31
C THR A 166 -15.35 7.29 -5.72
N SER A 167 -15.22 6.97 -7.01
CA SER A 167 -15.40 5.61 -7.53
C SER A 167 -14.39 4.63 -6.93
N LEU A 168 -13.10 4.98 -6.90
CA LEU A 168 -12.05 4.16 -6.32
C LEU A 168 -12.25 3.95 -4.81
N SER A 169 -12.68 5.02 -4.09
CA SER A 169 -12.94 4.91 -2.67
C SER A 169 -14.12 3.98 -2.37
N SER A 170 -15.19 4.06 -3.15
CA SER A 170 -16.35 3.18 -3.01
C SER A 170 -16.01 1.72 -3.33
N ALA A 171 -15.24 1.47 -4.39
CA ALA A 171 -14.74 0.13 -4.74
C ALA A 171 -13.85 -0.45 -3.64
N ALA A 172 -12.94 0.36 -3.09
CA ALA A 172 -12.09 -0.05 -1.98
C ALA A 172 -12.89 -0.36 -0.70
N GLN A 173 -13.94 0.43 -0.40
CA GLN A 173 -14.84 0.16 0.70
C GLN A 173 -15.61 -1.16 0.50
N GLN A 174 -16.15 -1.39 -0.69
CA GLN A 174 -16.85 -2.65 -1.01
C GLN A 174 -15.93 -3.86 -0.88
N LYS A 175 -14.70 -3.75 -1.36
CA LYS A 175 -13.69 -4.80 -1.21
C LYS A 175 -13.40 -5.10 0.26
N ARG A 176 -13.15 -4.07 1.07
CA ARG A 176 -12.91 -4.22 2.53
C ARG A 176 -14.09 -4.82 3.26
N LEU A 177 -15.33 -4.41 2.90
CA LEU A 177 -16.56 -4.99 3.45
C LEU A 177 -16.69 -6.47 3.06
N GLY A 178 -16.38 -6.83 1.82
CA GLY A 178 -16.35 -8.21 1.36
C GLY A 178 -15.32 -9.05 2.12
N GLU A 179 -14.10 -8.57 2.22
CA GLU A 179 -13.03 -9.23 2.98
C GLU A 179 -13.39 -9.38 4.46
N SER A 180 -13.95 -8.34 5.08
CA SER A 180 -14.42 -8.38 6.47
C SER A 180 -15.49 -9.45 6.68
N LYS A 181 -16.46 -9.57 5.77
CA LYS A 181 -17.50 -10.63 5.84
C LYS A 181 -16.90 -12.03 5.69
N VAL A 182 -15.92 -12.20 4.80
CA VAL A 182 -15.23 -13.49 4.63
C VAL A 182 -14.43 -13.86 5.88
N ILE A 183 -13.73 -12.89 6.47
CA ILE A 183 -12.97 -13.10 7.72
C ILE A 183 -13.91 -13.44 8.86
N ALA A 184 -15.04 -12.71 9.00
CA ALA A 184 -16.06 -12.98 10.02
C ALA A 184 -16.66 -14.39 9.86
N ALA A 185 -17.02 -14.79 8.65
CA ALA A 185 -17.55 -16.12 8.37
C ALA A 185 -16.53 -17.23 8.67
N ARG A 186 -15.25 -17.02 8.33
CA ARG A 186 -14.21 -17.97 8.70
C ARG A 186 -14.02 -18.10 10.21
N ALA A 187 -14.01 -16.97 10.92
CA ALA A 187 -13.91 -16.96 12.37
C ALA A 187 -15.11 -17.67 13.04
N GLU A 188 -16.32 -17.51 12.48
CA GLU A 188 -17.51 -18.20 12.95
C GLU A 188 -17.42 -19.72 12.74
N VAL A 189 -16.96 -20.17 11.57
CA VAL A 189 -16.73 -21.59 11.29
C VAL A 189 -15.64 -22.17 12.20
N ASP A 190 -14.54 -21.48 12.40
CA ASP A 190 -13.48 -21.92 13.30
C ASP A 190 -13.94 -21.96 14.75
N SER A 191 -14.71 -20.96 15.19
CA SER A 191 -15.35 -20.96 16.51
C SER A 191 -16.30 -22.14 16.69
N ALA A 192 -17.19 -22.39 15.71
CA ALA A 192 -18.10 -23.55 15.73
C ALA A 192 -17.35 -24.90 15.76
N ARG A 193 -16.24 -24.99 15.01
CA ARG A 193 -15.37 -26.18 15.01
C ARG A 193 -14.75 -26.40 16.39
N LEU A 194 -14.21 -25.34 17.01
CA LEU A 194 -13.63 -25.41 18.35
C LEU A 194 -14.68 -25.73 19.41
N MET A 195 -15.88 -25.15 19.31
CA MET A 195 -17.00 -25.50 20.19
C MET A 195 -17.40 -26.96 20.07
N ARG A 196 -17.45 -27.50 18.85
CA ARG A 196 -17.73 -28.91 18.63
C ARG A 196 -16.65 -29.80 19.25
N GLN A 197 -15.37 -29.47 19.04
CA GLN A 197 -14.26 -30.19 19.67
C GLN A 197 -14.34 -30.13 21.21
N ALA A 198 -14.65 -28.96 21.76
CA ALA A 198 -14.86 -28.81 23.20
C ALA A 198 -16.04 -29.60 23.70
N ALA A 199 -17.16 -29.66 22.96
CA ALA A 199 -18.29 -30.48 23.29
C ALA A 199 -17.98 -31.99 23.26
N ASP A 200 -17.21 -32.43 22.24
CA ASP A 200 -16.77 -33.84 22.13
C ASP A 200 -15.87 -34.23 23.31
N ILE A 201 -14.97 -33.35 23.75
CA ILE A 201 -14.12 -33.59 24.94
C ILE A 201 -14.96 -33.62 26.22
N LEU A 202 -15.97 -32.78 26.33
CA LEU A 202 -16.86 -32.67 27.50
C LEU A 202 -17.99 -33.70 27.51
N ALA A 203 -18.18 -34.48 26.43
CA ALA A 203 -19.20 -35.52 26.34
C ALA A 203 -18.96 -36.68 27.30
N SER A 204 -17.80 -36.77 27.95
CA SER A 204 -17.54 -37.80 28.97
C SER A 204 -18.35 -37.48 30.23
N PRO A 205 -18.97 -38.50 30.89
CA PRO A 205 -19.81 -38.29 32.09
C PRO A 205 -19.07 -37.58 33.22
N ALA A 206 -17.78 -37.84 33.39
CA ALA A 206 -16.94 -37.22 34.39
C ALA A 206 -16.70 -35.72 34.12
N ALA A 207 -16.50 -35.32 32.86
CA ALA A 207 -16.29 -33.94 32.48
C ALA A 207 -17.56 -33.11 32.65
N MET A 208 -18.74 -33.69 32.38
CA MET A 208 -20.01 -33.04 32.61
C MET A 208 -20.27 -32.74 34.12
N GLN A 209 -19.87 -33.65 35.00
CA GLN A 209 -19.98 -33.42 36.45
C GLN A 209 -19.06 -32.28 36.93
N ILE A 210 -17.82 -32.23 36.40
CA ILE A 210 -16.88 -31.15 36.72
C ILE A 210 -17.45 -29.79 36.25
N ARG A 211 -18.01 -29.76 35.05
CA ARG A 211 -18.60 -28.51 34.48
C ARG A 211 -19.83 -28.04 35.26
N GLN A 212 -20.66 -28.99 35.75
CA GLN A 212 -21.76 -28.64 36.65
C GLN A 212 -21.28 -28.05 37.97
N LEU A 213 -20.21 -28.64 38.56
CA LEU A 213 -19.63 -28.09 39.79
C LEU A 213 -18.99 -26.69 39.55
N GLU A 214 -18.31 -26.47 38.46
CA GLU A 214 -17.78 -25.14 38.08
C GLU A 214 -18.90 -24.12 37.92
N ALA A 215 -19.99 -24.47 37.21
CA ALA A 215 -21.15 -23.59 37.05
C ALA A 215 -21.79 -23.25 38.38
N LEU A 216 -21.96 -24.23 39.28
CA LEU A 216 -22.46 -24.03 40.62
C LEU A 216 -21.51 -23.13 41.47
N GLN A 217 -20.21 -23.33 41.34
CA GLN A 217 -19.22 -22.49 42.01
C GLN A 217 -19.25 -21.06 41.49
N ALA A 218 -19.42 -20.87 40.17
CA ALA A 218 -19.54 -19.54 39.58
C ALA A 218 -20.84 -18.82 40.08
N MET A 219 -21.96 -19.56 40.16
CA MET A 219 -23.19 -19.03 40.72
C MET A 219 -23.04 -18.70 42.23
N ALA A 220 -22.36 -19.52 42.99
CA ALA A 220 -22.14 -19.29 44.42
C ALA A 220 -21.22 -18.08 44.70
N LYS A 221 -20.35 -17.72 43.78
CA LYS A 221 -19.51 -16.50 43.88
C LYS A 221 -20.25 -15.21 43.59
N SER A 222 -21.41 -15.24 42.90
CA SER A 222 -22.22 -14.07 42.71
C SER A 222 -23.00 -13.79 44.03
N GLY A 223 -22.59 -12.73 44.73
CA GLY A 223 -22.97 -12.44 46.15
C GLY A 223 -24.45 -12.21 46.47
N ASN A 224 -25.40 -12.61 45.63
CA ASN A 224 -26.83 -12.43 45.83
C ASN A 224 -27.67 -13.62 45.37
N SER A 225 -27.11 -14.81 45.19
CA SER A 225 -27.81 -16.00 44.75
C SER A 225 -27.95 -17.01 45.88
N LYS A 226 -29.21 -17.36 46.23
CA LYS A 226 -29.51 -18.53 47.06
C LYS A 226 -29.49 -19.76 46.16
N VAL A 227 -28.47 -20.59 46.31
CA VAL A 227 -28.39 -21.84 45.55
C VAL A 227 -29.11 -22.93 46.31
N ILE A 228 -30.16 -23.46 45.70
CA ILE A 228 -30.90 -24.62 46.23
C ILE A 228 -30.43 -25.84 45.43
N PHE A 229 -29.76 -26.77 46.07
CA PHE A 229 -29.42 -28.06 45.47
C PHE A 229 -30.62 -28.96 45.40
N VAL A 230 -31.16 -29.21 44.22
CA VAL A 230 -32.15 -30.25 43.99
C VAL A 230 -31.44 -31.47 43.39
N PRO A 231 -31.31 -32.56 44.12
CA PRO A 231 -30.68 -33.79 43.56
C PRO A 231 -31.54 -34.29 42.41
N MET A 232 -30.88 -34.56 41.30
CA MET A 232 -31.49 -34.93 39.99
C MET A 232 -32.30 -36.24 40.05
N GLN A 233 -32.10 -37.05 41.06
CA GLN A 233 -32.82 -38.30 41.28
C GLN A 233 -34.31 -38.08 41.69
N LEU A 234 -34.66 -36.91 42.26
CA LEU A 234 -36.05 -36.61 42.60
C LEU A 234 -36.88 -36.15 41.38
N GLN A 235 -36.23 -35.78 40.30
CA GLN A 235 -36.92 -35.31 39.10
C GLN A 235 -37.50 -36.46 38.27
N SER A 236 -36.86 -37.64 38.29
CA SER A 236 -37.38 -38.83 37.64
C SER A 236 -38.59 -39.42 38.38
N ASP A 237 -38.59 -39.32 39.71
CA ASP A 237 -39.68 -39.88 40.51
C ASP A 237 -40.93 -38.99 40.50
N VAL A 238 -40.78 -37.68 40.42
CA VAL A 238 -41.88 -36.72 40.32
C VAL A 238 -42.52 -36.75 38.93
N VAL A 239 -41.76 -36.91 37.86
CA VAL A 239 -42.30 -37.07 36.50
C VAL A 239 -43.00 -38.44 36.36
N GLY A 240 -42.48 -39.49 36.98
CA GLY A 240 -43.10 -40.78 37.02
C GLY A 240 -44.45 -40.81 37.79
N GLN A 241 -44.56 -40.06 38.89
CA GLN A 241 -45.78 -39.91 39.65
C GLN A 241 -46.84 -39.06 38.98
N LEU A 242 -46.46 -38.00 38.24
CA LEU A 242 -47.40 -37.19 37.46
C LEU A 242 -47.91 -37.93 36.22
N ALA A 243 -47.14 -38.82 35.64
CA ALA A 243 -47.55 -39.65 34.51
C ALA A 243 -48.48 -40.81 34.95
N SER A 244 -48.41 -41.30 36.19
CA SER A 244 -49.24 -42.37 36.74
C SER A 244 -50.54 -41.86 37.39
N GLY A 245 -50.70 -40.53 37.59
CA GLY A 245 -51.83 -39.94 38.27
C GLY A 245 -52.98 -39.48 37.37
N SER A 246 -52.99 -39.72 36.11
CA SER A 246 -54.02 -39.30 35.16
C SER A 246 -54.79 -40.50 34.62
N GLY A 247 -55.45 -41.20 35.49
CA GLY A 247 -56.36 -42.29 35.12
C GLY A 247 -57.64 -42.28 35.98
N TYR A 248 -58.55 -41.36 35.74
CA TYR A 248 -59.96 -41.49 36.08
C TYR A 248 -60.81 -40.47 35.33
N GLY A 249 -61.80 -41.00 34.57
CA GLY A 249 -62.98 -40.20 34.17
C GLY A 249 -63.39 -40.39 32.71
N ALA A 250 -63.99 -41.52 32.45
CA ALA A 250 -64.77 -41.77 31.24
C ALA A 250 -66.02 -40.87 31.21
N GLY A 251 -66.40 -40.47 30.00
CA GLY A 251 -67.78 -40.14 29.74
C GLY A 251 -68.04 -39.00 28.81
N GLY A 252 -68.66 -39.31 27.64
CA GLY A 252 -69.59 -38.38 27.01
C GLY A 252 -69.19 -37.83 25.61
N SER A 253 -69.67 -38.57 24.65
CA SER A 253 -70.12 -38.20 23.31
C SER A 253 -70.44 -36.75 23.06
N SER A 254 -69.96 -36.21 21.91
CA SER A 254 -70.91 -35.77 20.83
C SER A 254 -70.09 -35.11 19.67
N GLN A 255 -70.58 -35.44 18.52
CA GLN A 255 -70.30 -34.98 17.16
C GLN A 255 -70.27 -33.45 17.00
N GLY A 256 -69.57 -32.97 16.07
CA GLY A 256 -69.67 -31.61 15.52
C GLY A 256 -68.61 -31.35 14.46
N GLU A 257 -69.13 -31.45 13.24
CA GLU A 257 -68.49 -31.00 11.97
C GLU A 257 -68.05 -29.55 12.00
N GLY A 258 -67.04 -29.27 11.13
CA GLY A 258 -67.03 -27.94 10.55
C GLY A 258 -65.69 -27.33 10.27
N SER A 259 -65.21 -27.52 9.01
CA SER A 259 -64.72 -26.51 8.09
C SER A 259 -63.58 -25.57 8.52
N ASP A 260 -62.56 -25.65 7.69
CA ASP A 260 -61.80 -24.57 7.02
C ASP A 260 -61.67 -23.21 7.72
N ALA A 261 -60.42 -22.87 7.98
CA ALA A 261 -59.96 -21.49 7.77
C ALA A 261 -58.44 -21.42 7.66
N VAL A 262 -58.04 -21.28 6.43
CA VAL A 262 -56.79 -20.67 5.99
C VAL A 262 -56.73 -19.26 6.59
N GLY A 263 -55.79 -19.00 7.43
CA GLY A 263 -55.48 -17.68 7.98
C GLY A 263 -54.08 -17.18 7.56
N ARG A 264 -54.02 -16.49 6.42
CA ARG A 264 -52.99 -15.55 6.06
C ARG A 264 -52.84 -14.50 7.16
N VAL A 265 -51.64 -14.30 7.62
CA VAL A 265 -51.21 -13.02 8.23
C VAL A 265 -49.85 -12.73 7.59
N GLY A 266 -49.71 -11.83 6.70
CA GLY A 266 -50.02 -10.42 6.77
C GLY A 266 -48.77 -9.68 7.12
N LEU A 267 -47.95 -9.41 6.04
CA LEU A 267 -46.93 -8.37 5.97
C LEU A 267 -47.56 -7.00 6.28
N LEU A 268 -46.95 -6.28 7.16
CA LEU A 268 -46.93 -4.81 7.22
C LEU A 268 -45.61 -4.48 7.91
N GLY A 269 -44.63 -3.85 7.35
CA GLY A 269 -44.69 -2.68 6.48
C GLY A 269 -44.67 -1.44 7.33
N SER A 270 -43.70 -0.63 7.14
CA SER A 270 -43.63 0.79 7.41
C SER A 270 -42.34 1.18 8.13
N VAL A 271 -41.42 1.73 7.44
CA VAL A 271 -41.28 3.10 6.91
C VAL A 271 -41.15 4.14 8.02
N ALA A 272 -40.10 4.84 7.86
CA ALA A 272 -39.93 6.26 7.97
C ALA A 272 -39.08 6.81 9.13
N ASN A 273 -38.07 7.50 8.64
CA ASN A 273 -37.64 8.85 9.01
C ASN A 273 -36.83 9.02 10.30
N MET A 274 -35.61 9.30 10.17
CA MET A 274 -34.99 10.59 9.89
C MET A 274 -33.48 10.37 9.53
#